data_702bf2e22c2a237ca1651abb3906cc75
#
_entry.id   702bf2e22c2a237ca1651abb3906cc75
#
_cell.length_a   1.000
_cell.length_b   1.000
_cell.length_c   1.000
_cell.angle_alpha   90.00
_cell.angle_beta   90.00
_cell.angle_gamma   90.00
#
_symmetry.space_group_name_H-M   'P 1'
#
loop_
_entity.id
_entity.type
_entity.pdbx_description
1 polymer ?
#
loop_
_entity_poly.entity_id
_entity_poly.type
_entity_poly.pdbx_seq_one_letter_code
_entity_poly.pdbx_strand_id
1 'polypeptide(L)'
;MPQPSEASREPDSRRAKTALFDEFARLAQALANGRRLEIVDVLANGERTVERLAVETGLSLANASQHLQVLREVGLVRRRRDGTRIYYELRDAEVFDMWRNLRNVAAQHRAEISQLADAYLGARDSLEPVTRAELLRRLKRGADVVVLDVRPTEEFTAGHLPPAISIPLAELRRRLRELPRDKEVVAYCRGPYCAFAHKAVRILQQAGIHARRLEDGLPEWKAAGLPVIAMAERRS
;
A
#
# COMPACT_ATOMS: atom_id res chain seq x y z
N MET A 1 -56.21 -29.71 1.20
CA MET A 1 -55.20 -29.11 2.09
C MET A 1 -54.81 -27.77 1.48
N PRO A 2 -55.09 -26.61 2.10
CA PRO A 2 -54.66 -25.31 1.56
C PRO A 2 -53.16 -25.16 1.74
N GLN A 3 -52.49 -24.74 0.67
CA GLN A 3 -51.05 -24.39 0.72
C GLN A 3 -50.89 -23.12 1.59
N PRO A 4 -49.83 -23.03 2.40
CA PRO A 4 -49.54 -21.83 3.19
C PRO A 4 -49.31 -20.64 2.23
N SER A 5 -50.05 -19.55 2.44
CA SER A 5 -50.03 -18.35 1.63
C SER A 5 -48.65 -17.71 1.58
N GLU A 6 -48.24 -17.23 0.41
CA GLU A 6 -46.99 -16.48 0.16
C GLU A 6 -46.78 -15.29 1.11
N ALA A 7 -47.86 -14.75 1.70
CA ALA A 7 -47.83 -13.64 2.66
C ALA A 7 -47.08 -13.89 3.96
N SER A 8 -46.77 -15.16 4.34
CA SER A 8 -46.01 -15.49 5.56
C SER A 8 -44.48 -15.52 5.34
N ARG A 9 -44.01 -15.44 4.09
CA ARG A 9 -42.56 -15.46 3.77
C ARG A 9 -41.90 -14.07 3.67
N GLU A 10 -42.66 -13.01 3.42
CA GLU A 10 -42.12 -11.65 3.26
C GLU A 10 -41.43 -11.07 4.51
N PRO A 11 -41.99 -11.16 5.74
CA PRO A 11 -41.32 -10.61 6.91
C PRO A 11 -39.99 -11.26 7.23
N ASP A 12 -39.86 -12.55 6.97
CA ASP A 12 -38.65 -13.33 7.24
C ASP A 12 -37.54 -13.01 6.21
N SER A 13 -37.87 -12.88 4.95
CA SER A 13 -37.00 -12.44 3.87
C SER A 13 -36.47 -11.02 4.08
N ARG A 14 -37.32 -10.09 4.56
CA ARG A 14 -36.92 -8.72 4.84
C ARG A 14 -35.95 -8.65 6.02
N ARG A 15 -36.20 -9.39 7.08
CA ARG A 15 -35.28 -9.50 8.25
C ARG A 15 -33.93 -10.06 7.87
N ALA A 16 -33.92 -11.15 7.07
CA ALA A 16 -32.70 -11.75 6.58
C ALA A 16 -31.88 -10.77 5.72
N LYS A 17 -32.54 -10.01 4.84
CA LYS A 17 -31.91 -8.96 4.03
C LYS A 17 -31.32 -7.86 4.91
N THR A 18 -32.03 -7.39 5.92
CA THR A 18 -31.52 -6.36 6.85
C THR A 18 -30.28 -6.87 7.57
N ALA A 19 -30.32 -8.08 8.14
CA ALA A 19 -29.19 -8.68 8.82
C ALA A 19 -27.96 -8.83 7.90
N LEU A 20 -28.17 -9.19 6.63
CA LEU A 20 -27.07 -9.26 5.65
C LEU A 20 -26.42 -7.87 5.42
N PHE A 21 -27.22 -6.82 5.26
CA PHE A 21 -26.69 -5.46 5.09
C PHE A 21 -26.02 -4.92 6.36
N ASP A 22 -26.49 -5.32 7.54
CA ASP A 22 -25.86 -4.99 8.82
C ASP A 22 -24.44 -5.60 8.93
N GLU A 23 -24.23 -6.82 8.42
CA GLU A 23 -22.89 -7.42 8.35
C GLU A 23 -21.97 -6.67 7.38
N PHE A 24 -22.46 -6.25 6.19
CA PHE A 24 -21.67 -5.38 5.30
C PHE A 24 -21.34 -4.04 5.96
N ALA A 25 -22.30 -3.44 6.68
CA ALA A 25 -22.10 -2.20 7.40
C ALA A 25 -21.06 -2.34 8.51
N ARG A 26 -21.02 -3.48 9.22
CA ARG A 26 -20.04 -3.78 10.27
C ARG A 26 -18.61 -3.78 9.72
N LEU A 27 -18.40 -4.38 8.55
CA LEU A 27 -17.10 -4.35 7.86
C LEU A 27 -16.73 -2.92 7.43
N ALA A 28 -17.67 -2.16 6.88
CA ALA A 28 -17.45 -0.77 6.48
C ALA A 28 -17.12 0.13 7.70
N GLN A 29 -17.81 -0.07 8.84
CA GLN A 29 -17.52 0.63 10.10
C GLN A 29 -16.10 0.33 10.62
N ALA A 30 -15.60 -0.89 10.43
CA ALA A 30 -14.24 -1.21 10.79
C ALA A 30 -13.21 -0.40 9.99
N LEU A 31 -13.52 0.04 8.78
CA LEU A 31 -12.68 0.91 7.96
C LEU A 31 -12.93 2.41 8.20
N ALA A 32 -14.05 2.80 8.79
CA ALA A 32 -14.42 4.20 9.04
C ALA A 32 -13.56 4.87 10.14
N ASN A 33 -12.24 4.74 10.03
CA ASN A 33 -11.27 5.34 10.94
C ASN A 33 -9.92 5.50 10.23
N GLY A 34 -9.39 6.74 10.19
CA GLY A 34 -8.16 7.05 9.46
C GLY A 34 -6.95 6.23 9.90
N ARG A 35 -6.82 5.91 11.21
CA ARG A 35 -5.71 5.08 11.71
C ARG A 35 -5.79 3.63 11.26
N ARG A 36 -7.01 3.08 11.15
CA ARG A 36 -7.19 1.74 10.61
C ARG A 36 -6.92 1.68 9.11
N LEU A 37 -7.30 2.71 8.36
CA LEU A 37 -6.95 2.83 6.94
C LEU A 37 -5.43 2.93 6.74
N GLU A 38 -4.73 3.69 7.58
CA GLU A 38 -3.26 3.79 7.55
C GLU A 38 -2.59 2.45 7.85
N ILE A 39 -3.11 1.69 8.84
CA ILE A 39 -2.62 0.32 9.13
C ILE A 39 -2.83 -0.61 7.92
N VAL A 40 -3.99 -0.56 7.26
CA VAL A 40 -4.27 -1.33 6.04
C VAL A 40 -3.28 -0.96 4.93
N ASP A 41 -3.00 0.32 4.73
CA ASP A 41 -2.04 0.81 3.73
C ASP A 41 -0.61 0.32 4.01
N VAL A 42 -0.17 0.34 5.26
CA VAL A 42 1.14 -0.20 5.66
C VAL A 42 1.21 -1.72 5.43
N LEU A 43 0.17 -2.46 5.85
CA LEU A 43 0.11 -3.92 5.69
C LEU A 43 0.01 -4.37 4.23
N ALA A 44 -0.46 -3.53 3.32
CA ALA A 44 -0.44 -3.81 1.88
C ALA A 44 0.98 -4.05 1.34
N ASN A 45 2.00 -3.52 2.02
CA ASN A 45 3.41 -3.69 1.67
C ASN A 45 4.08 -4.90 2.34
N GLY A 46 3.33 -5.73 3.05
CA GLY A 46 3.79 -6.95 3.70
C GLY A 46 3.48 -6.99 5.20
N GLU A 47 3.75 -8.14 5.81
CA GLU A 47 3.48 -8.36 7.23
C GLU A 47 4.34 -7.45 8.13
N ARG A 48 3.77 -7.10 9.30
CA ARG A 48 4.42 -6.27 10.33
C ARG A 48 4.10 -6.78 11.72
N THR A 49 5.03 -6.60 12.66
CA THR A 49 4.70 -6.74 14.08
C THR A 49 3.92 -5.51 14.57
N VAL A 50 3.22 -5.64 15.70
CA VAL A 50 2.46 -4.52 16.28
C VAL A 50 3.38 -3.35 16.67
N GLU A 51 4.59 -3.64 17.16
CA GLU A 51 5.59 -2.62 17.50
C GLU A 51 5.99 -1.82 16.26
N ARG A 52 6.23 -2.53 15.15
CA ARG A 52 6.60 -1.88 13.89
C ARG A 52 5.46 -1.03 13.35
N LEU A 53 4.22 -1.53 13.38
CA LEU A 53 3.03 -0.76 13.01
C LEU A 53 2.85 0.49 13.87
N ALA A 54 3.04 0.36 15.19
CA ALA A 54 2.95 1.50 16.11
C ALA A 54 3.94 2.61 15.73
N VAL A 55 5.20 2.26 15.42
CA VAL A 55 6.22 3.21 14.98
C VAL A 55 5.86 3.83 13.62
N GLU A 56 5.46 3.02 12.64
CA GLU A 56 5.19 3.50 11.27
C GLU A 56 3.94 4.38 11.18
N THR A 57 2.94 4.16 12.05
CA THR A 57 1.69 4.94 12.10
C THR A 57 1.68 6.03 13.18
N GLY A 58 2.76 6.16 13.96
CA GLY A 58 2.84 7.12 15.06
C GLY A 58 1.84 6.86 16.20
N LEU A 59 1.42 5.61 16.37
CA LEU A 59 0.50 5.18 17.42
C LEU A 59 1.26 4.65 18.65
N SER A 60 0.60 4.69 19.82
CA SER A 60 1.06 3.86 20.93
C SER A 60 0.83 2.37 20.64
N LEU A 61 1.62 1.49 21.27
CA LEU A 61 1.47 0.05 21.13
C LEU A 61 0.06 -0.45 21.48
N ALA A 62 -0.54 0.13 22.53
CA ALA A 62 -1.90 -0.20 22.96
C ALA A 62 -2.93 0.18 21.89
N ASN A 63 -2.84 1.39 21.31
CA ASN A 63 -3.75 1.85 20.27
C ASN A 63 -3.59 1.03 18.97
N ALA A 64 -2.36 0.73 18.56
CA ALA A 64 -2.11 -0.13 17.40
C ALA A 64 -2.73 -1.52 17.59
N SER A 65 -2.55 -2.12 18.78
CA SER A 65 -3.16 -3.42 19.14
C SER A 65 -4.68 -3.37 19.08
N GLN A 66 -5.29 -2.31 19.60
CA GLN A 66 -6.75 -2.15 19.58
C GLN A 66 -7.29 -2.02 18.16
N HIS A 67 -6.65 -1.22 17.31
CA HIS A 67 -7.05 -1.09 15.90
C HIS A 67 -6.90 -2.39 15.13
N LEU A 68 -5.82 -3.15 15.37
CA LEU A 68 -5.60 -4.46 14.78
C LEU A 68 -6.65 -5.48 15.24
N GLN A 69 -7.08 -5.43 16.50
CA GLN A 69 -8.13 -6.29 16.99
C GLN A 69 -9.45 -6.05 16.26
N VAL A 70 -9.87 -4.78 16.08
CA VAL A 70 -11.07 -4.42 15.32
C VAL A 70 -11.00 -4.94 13.88
N LEU A 71 -9.86 -4.72 13.19
CA LEU A 71 -9.67 -5.20 11.82
C LEU A 71 -9.70 -6.74 11.73
N ARG A 72 -9.17 -7.42 12.75
CA ARG A 72 -9.17 -8.90 12.83
C ARG A 72 -10.55 -9.47 13.08
N GLU A 73 -11.35 -8.85 13.95
CA GLU A 73 -12.71 -9.28 14.28
C GLU A 73 -13.63 -9.30 13.05
N VAL A 74 -13.44 -8.38 12.11
CA VAL A 74 -14.18 -8.36 10.85
C VAL A 74 -13.47 -9.09 9.71
N GLY A 75 -12.34 -9.77 10.01
CA GLY A 75 -11.64 -10.61 9.05
C GLY A 75 -10.79 -9.88 8.01
N LEU A 76 -10.46 -8.60 8.18
CA LEU A 76 -9.62 -7.83 7.25
C LEU A 76 -8.13 -8.09 7.42
N VAL A 77 -7.69 -8.46 8.63
CA VAL A 77 -6.31 -8.83 8.91
C VAL A 77 -6.24 -10.20 9.59
N ARG A 78 -5.15 -10.90 9.38
CA ARG A 78 -4.82 -12.13 10.10
C ARG A 78 -3.50 -11.96 10.84
N ARG A 79 -3.28 -12.81 11.84
CA ARG A 79 -2.03 -12.84 12.60
C ARG A 79 -1.32 -14.17 12.38
N ARG A 80 -0.01 -14.11 12.30
CA ARG A 80 0.91 -15.24 12.30
C ARG A 80 1.85 -15.13 13.49
N ARG A 81 2.09 -16.22 14.18
CA ARG A 81 3.09 -16.27 15.24
C ARG A 81 4.37 -16.91 14.70
N ASP A 82 5.50 -16.29 15.04
CA ASP A 82 6.82 -16.80 14.73
C ASP A 82 7.73 -16.63 15.96
N GLY A 83 7.96 -17.73 16.66
CA GLY A 83 8.61 -17.71 17.96
C GLY A 83 7.86 -16.85 18.98
N THR A 84 8.51 -15.82 19.47
CA THR A 84 7.95 -14.84 20.42
C THR A 84 7.25 -13.67 19.72
N ARG A 85 7.40 -13.52 18.40
CA ARG A 85 6.87 -12.40 17.63
C ARG A 85 5.50 -12.72 17.04
N ILE A 86 4.64 -11.71 16.98
CA ILE A 86 3.32 -11.78 16.32
C ILE A 86 3.34 -10.81 15.14
N TYR A 87 3.15 -11.36 13.95
CA TYR A 87 3.04 -10.62 12.71
C TYR A 87 1.58 -10.49 12.30
N TYR A 88 1.24 -9.34 11.76
CA TYR A 88 -0.07 -9.05 11.17
C TYR A 88 0.11 -8.81 9.68
N GLU A 89 -0.84 -9.29 8.89
CA GLU A 89 -0.88 -9.11 7.45
C GLU A 89 -2.33 -8.92 6.99
N LEU A 90 -2.54 -8.36 5.80
CA LEU A 90 -3.85 -8.35 5.18
C LEU A 90 -4.31 -9.79 4.95
N ARG A 91 -5.61 -10.03 5.09
CA ARG A 91 -6.15 -11.38 4.92
C ARG A 91 -5.91 -11.92 3.52
N ASP A 92 -6.13 -11.08 2.51
CA ASP A 92 -6.01 -11.40 1.09
C ASP A 92 -5.81 -10.12 0.26
N ALA A 93 -5.72 -10.27 -1.06
CA ALA A 93 -5.55 -9.17 -1.99
C ALA A 93 -6.80 -8.28 -2.11
N GLU A 94 -7.98 -8.85 -1.90
CA GLU A 94 -9.27 -8.17 -2.00
C GLU A 94 -9.39 -7.05 -0.95
N VAL A 95 -8.78 -7.22 0.22
CA VAL A 95 -8.72 -6.16 1.26
C VAL A 95 -7.94 -4.95 0.75
N PHE A 96 -6.83 -5.16 0.06
CA PHE A 96 -6.09 -4.07 -0.56
C PHE A 96 -6.89 -3.44 -1.71
N ASP A 97 -7.53 -4.23 -2.55
CA ASP A 97 -8.35 -3.73 -3.67
C ASP A 97 -9.51 -2.87 -3.18
N MET A 98 -10.17 -3.25 -2.10
CA MET A 98 -11.21 -2.46 -1.45
C MET A 98 -10.67 -1.11 -0.95
N TRP A 99 -9.53 -1.10 -0.25
CA TRP A 99 -8.86 0.11 0.20
C TRP A 99 -8.45 1.00 -0.97
N ARG A 100 -7.83 0.43 -1.99
CA ARG A 100 -7.42 1.13 -3.21
C ARG A 100 -8.61 1.79 -3.91
N ASN A 101 -9.74 1.07 -4.05
CA ASN A 101 -10.95 1.60 -4.66
C ASN A 101 -11.56 2.73 -3.84
N LEU A 102 -11.67 2.59 -2.51
CA LEU A 102 -12.12 3.65 -1.62
C LEU A 102 -11.26 4.91 -1.76
N ARG A 103 -9.94 4.75 -1.75
CA ARG A 103 -8.97 5.83 -1.92
C ARG A 103 -9.14 6.53 -3.27
N ASN A 104 -9.30 5.78 -4.35
CA ASN A 104 -9.48 6.32 -5.69
C ASN A 104 -10.80 7.12 -5.81
N VAL A 105 -11.91 6.57 -5.30
CA VAL A 105 -13.19 7.30 -5.24
C VAL A 105 -13.05 8.58 -4.44
N ALA A 106 -12.42 8.54 -3.27
CA ALA A 106 -12.18 9.73 -2.47
C ALA A 106 -11.35 10.78 -3.22
N ALA A 107 -10.26 10.36 -3.89
CA ALA A 107 -9.41 11.26 -4.67
C ALA A 107 -10.12 11.91 -5.85
N GLN A 108 -11.06 11.18 -6.50
CA GLN A 108 -11.84 11.71 -7.62
C GLN A 108 -12.92 12.72 -7.21
N HIS A 109 -13.54 12.51 -6.04
CA HIS A 109 -14.73 13.27 -5.63
C HIS A 109 -14.48 14.29 -4.52
N ARG A 110 -13.29 14.32 -3.94
CA ARG A 110 -12.93 15.21 -2.83
C ARG A 110 -11.67 16.00 -3.16
N ALA A 111 -11.84 17.24 -3.63
CA ALA A 111 -10.73 18.14 -3.96
C ALA A 111 -9.76 18.36 -2.78
N GLU A 112 -10.27 18.31 -1.54
CA GLU A 112 -9.49 18.42 -0.32
C GLU A 112 -8.43 17.33 -0.20
N ILE A 113 -8.66 16.11 -0.75
CA ILE A 113 -7.68 15.02 -0.74
C ILE A 113 -6.42 15.44 -1.48
N SER A 114 -6.56 16.08 -2.66
CA SER A 114 -5.40 16.56 -3.41
C SER A 114 -4.63 17.62 -2.63
N GLN A 115 -5.33 18.59 -2.02
CA GLN A 115 -4.72 19.66 -1.22
C GLN A 115 -3.98 19.09 0.01
N LEU A 116 -4.59 18.14 0.71
CA LEU A 116 -3.96 17.48 1.86
C LEU A 116 -2.75 16.64 1.45
N ALA A 117 -2.84 15.96 0.30
CA ALA A 117 -1.71 15.20 -0.24
C ALA A 117 -0.55 16.13 -0.61
N ASP A 118 -0.82 17.27 -1.24
CA ASP A 118 0.21 18.26 -1.59
C ASP A 118 0.84 18.88 -0.32
N ALA A 119 0.05 19.18 0.69
CA ALA A 119 0.55 19.67 1.98
C ALA A 119 1.42 18.63 2.69
N TYR A 120 1.04 17.34 2.65
CA TYR A 120 1.77 16.25 3.29
C TYR A 120 3.06 15.86 2.56
N LEU A 121 3.00 15.75 1.23
CA LEU A 121 4.13 15.31 0.40
C LEU A 121 5.11 16.45 0.08
N GLY A 122 4.71 17.69 0.35
CA GLY A 122 5.37 18.92 -0.10
C GLY A 122 4.98 19.26 -1.53
N ALA A 123 5.44 20.43 -2.03
CA ALA A 123 5.19 20.80 -3.42
C ALA A 123 5.53 19.59 -4.31
N ARG A 124 4.54 19.12 -5.05
CA ARG A 124 4.75 18.02 -6.00
C ARG A 124 5.88 18.43 -6.92
N ASP A 125 6.79 17.51 -7.15
CA ASP A 125 7.89 17.74 -8.07
C ASP A 125 7.31 18.28 -9.38
N SER A 126 8.00 19.23 -9.98
CA SER A 126 7.61 19.87 -11.26
C SER A 126 7.50 18.88 -12.43
N LEU A 127 7.90 17.61 -12.19
CA LEU A 127 7.86 16.54 -13.17
C LEU A 127 6.68 15.61 -12.90
N GLU A 128 5.89 15.34 -13.94
CA GLU A 128 4.82 14.35 -13.89
C GLU A 128 5.36 12.98 -13.49
N PRO A 129 4.63 12.22 -12.66
CA PRO A 129 5.03 10.88 -12.31
C PRO A 129 5.03 9.98 -13.55
N VAL A 130 5.90 8.98 -13.53
CA VAL A 130 5.90 7.92 -14.54
C VAL A 130 4.74 6.98 -14.26
N THR A 131 3.85 6.78 -15.22
CA THR A 131 2.77 5.81 -15.07
C THR A 131 3.31 4.39 -15.18
N ARG A 132 2.60 3.43 -14.57
CA ARG A 132 2.92 2.00 -14.70
C ARG A 132 3.02 1.55 -16.16
N ALA A 133 2.08 1.99 -17.01
CA ALA A 133 2.06 1.66 -18.43
C ALA A 133 3.28 2.22 -19.17
N GLU A 134 3.70 3.43 -18.84
CA GLU A 134 4.92 4.05 -19.40
C GLU A 134 6.17 3.25 -18.99
N LEU A 135 6.33 2.95 -17.70
CA LEU A 135 7.47 2.17 -17.21
C LEU A 135 7.55 0.81 -17.90
N LEU A 136 6.44 0.07 -17.99
CA LEU A 136 6.40 -1.23 -18.66
C LEU A 136 6.78 -1.14 -20.14
N ARG A 137 6.31 -0.12 -20.86
CA ARG A 137 6.70 0.09 -22.27
C ARG A 137 8.20 0.34 -22.40
N ARG A 138 8.77 1.13 -21.49
CA ARG A 138 10.21 1.46 -21.50
C ARG A 138 11.06 0.26 -21.20
N LEU A 139 10.72 -0.52 -20.18
CA LEU A 139 11.43 -1.75 -19.83
C LEU A 139 11.39 -2.79 -20.97
N LYS A 140 10.23 -2.97 -21.63
CA LYS A 140 10.10 -3.88 -22.79
C LYS A 140 10.95 -3.48 -24.00
N ARG A 141 11.20 -2.19 -24.17
CA ARG A 141 12.03 -1.65 -25.26
C ARG A 141 13.52 -1.63 -24.94
N GLY A 142 13.92 -2.12 -23.76
CA GLY A 142 15.32 -2.02 -23.30
C GLY A 142 15.78 -0.56 -23.09
N ALA A 143 14.84 0.35 -22.78
CA ALA A 143 15.18 1.75 -22.58
C ALA A 143 16.09 1.93 -21.36
N ASP A 144 16.97 2.92 -21.45
CA ASP A 144 17.92 3.29 -20.40
C ASP A 144 17.21 3.96 -19.22
N VAL A 145 16.57 3.13 -18.40
CA VAL A 145 15.91 3.53 -17.15
C VAL A 145 16.38 2.64 -16.01
N VAL A 146 16.65 3.27 -14.87
CA VAL A 146 16.94 2.56 -13.62
C VAL A 146 15.72 2.61 -12.72
N VAL A 147 15.18 1.46 -12.34
CA VAL A 147 14.09 1.37 -11.36
C VAL A 147 14.72 1.30 -9.96
N LEU A 148 14.37 2.26 -9.10
CA LEU A 148 14.95 2.40 -7.76
C LEU A 148 13.90 2.16 -6.68
N ASP A 149 14.09 1.12 -5.88
CA ASP A 149 13.30 0.89 -4.66
C ASP A 149 13.93 1.64 -3.49
N VAL A 150 13.19 2.58 -2.89
CA VAL A 150 13.67 3.41 -1.77
C VAL A 150 13.08 2.99 -0.42
N ARG A 151 12.39 1.84 -0.38
CA ARG A 151 11.86 1.24 0.85
C ARG A 151 12.99 0.62 1.68
N PRO A 152 12.74 0.30 2.96
CA PRO A 152 13.66 -0.49 3.77
C PRO A 152 14.05 -1.81 3.10
N THR A 153 15.29 -2.28 3.33
CA THR A 153 15.83 -3.49 2.70
C THR A 153 14.97 -4.73 2.97
N GLU A 154 14.37 -4.83 4.14
CA GLU A 154 13.50 -5.95 4.50
C GLU A 154 12.27 -6.02 3.58
N GLU A 155 11.71 -4.86 3.22
CA GLU A 155 10.57 -4.80 2.29
C GLU A 155 10.98 -5.15 0.86
N PHE A 156 12.15 -4.71 0.43
CA PHE A 156 12.71 -5.10 -0.87
C PHE A 156 12.92 -6.62 -0.94
N THR A 157 13.51 -7.20 0.10
CA THR A 157 13.75 -8.65 0.19
C THR A 157 12.46 -9.45 0.15
N ALA A 158 11.41 -8.97 0.84
CA ALA A 158 10.10 -9.60 0.85
C ALA A 158 9.36 -9.52 -0.50
N GLY A 159 9.73 -8.54 -1.34
CA GLY A 159 9.19 -8.42 -2.70
C GLY A 159 9.44 -7.04 -3.31
N HIS A 160 9.86 -7.05 -4.60
CA HIS A 160 10.19 -5.83 -5.33
C HIS A 160 9.85 -5.96 -6.83
N LEU A 161 9.80 -4.82 -7.52
CA LEU A 161 9.61 -4.78 -8.96
C LEU A 161 10.86 -5.27 -9.68
N PRO A 162 10.79 -6.16 -10.68
CA PRO A 162 11.90 -6.43 -11.57
C PRO A 162 12.06 -5.26 -12.57
N PRO A 163 13.26 -4.77 -12.90
CA PRO A 163 14.60 -5.08 -12.41
C PRO A 163 15.09 -4.05 -11.37
N ALA A 164 14.34 -3.78 -10.31
CA ALA A 164 14.66 -2.73 -9.36
C ALA A 164 15.97 -3.02 -8.61
N ILE A 165 16.72 -1.93 -8.36
CA ILE A 165 17.82 -1.91 -7.40
C ILE A 165 17.35 -1.32 -6.07
N SER A 166 17.91 -1.78 -4.96
CA SER A 166 17.54 -1.32 -3.62
C SER A 166 18.55 -0.32 -3.06
N ILE A 167 18.08 0.90 -2.83
CA ILE A 167 18.80 1.89 -2.02
C ILE A 167 17.78 2.55 -1.08
N PRO A 168 17.69 2.10 0.18
CA PRO A 168 16.78 2.71 1.15
C PRO A 168 16.97 4.22 1.24
N LEU A 169 15.88 4.97 1.41
CA LEU A 169 15.92 6.44 1.48
C LEU A 169 16.95 6.96 2.48
N ALA A 170 17.11 6.28 3.62
CA ALA A 170 18.08 6.66 4.65
C ALA A 170 19.55 6.57 4.18
N GLU A 171 19.83 5.72 3.19
CA GLU A 171 21.16 5.49 2.63
C GLU A 171 21.41 6.27 1.34
N LEU A 172 20.37 6.78 0.70
CA LEU A 172 20.42 7.30 -0.66
C LEU A 172 21.49 8.38 -0.84
N ARG A 173 21.62 9.34 0.10
CA ARG A 173 22.63 10.42 0.00
C ARG A 173 24.06 9.88 -0.03
N ARG A 174 24.36 8.79 0.68
CA ARG A 174 25.70 8.17 0.73
C ARG A 174 25.99 7.34 -0.50
N ARG A 175 24.93 6.80 -1.13
CA ARG A 175 25.02 5.82 -2.22
C ARG A 175 24.71 6.40 -3.60
N LEU A 176 24.62 7.73 -3.75
CA LEU A 176 24.35 8.41 -5.02
C LEU A 176 25.33 8.02 -6.15
N ARG A 177 26.58 7.65 -5.79
CA ARG A 177 27.62 7.25 -6.76
C ARG A 177 27.35 5.90 -7.43
N GLU A 178 26.45 5.09 -6.87
CA GLU A 178 26.06 3.79 -7.43
C GLU A 178 25.03 3.97 -8.57
N LEU A 179 24.47 5.16 -8.71
CA LEU A 179 23.46 5.47 -9.74
C LEU A 179 24.12 6.08 -10.97
N PRO A 180 23.74 5.63 -12.19
CA PRO A 180 24.23 6.19 -13.42
C PRO A 180 23.72 7.62 -13.59
N ARG A 181 24.52 8.51 -14.17
CA ARG A 181 24.17 9.90 -14.39
C ARG A 181 23.57 10.15 -15.78
N ASP A 182 23.78 9.22 -16.69
CA ASP A 182 23.35 9.23 -18.08
C ASP A 182 21.99 8.58 -18.30
N LYS A 183 21.39 7.98 -17.24
CA LYS A 183 20.09 7.31 -17.28
C LYS A 183 19.08 8.00 -16.37
N GLU A 184 17.81 7.92 -16.75
CA GLU A 184 16.74 8.36 -15.86
C GLU A 184 16.51 7.33 -14.75
N VAL A 185 16.36 7.82 -13.51
CA VAL A 185 16.01 7.02 -12.35
C VAL A 185 14.51 7.15 -12.07
N VAL A 186 13.79 6.04 -12.09
CA VAL A 186 12.38 5.97 -11.70
C VAL A 186 12.30 5.38 -10.29
N ALA A 187 12.11 6.26 -9.30
CA ALA A 187 12.03 5.86 -7.90
C ALA A 187 10.60 5.42 -7.53
N TYR A 188 10.45 4.33 -6.79
CA TYR A 188 9.16 3.90 -6.25
C TYR A 188 9.24 3.55 -4.77
N CYS A 189 8.08 3.50 -4.12
CA CYS A 189 7.95 3.11 -2.73
C CYS A 189 6.64 2.33 -2.44
N ARG A 190 6.00 2.59 -1.31
CA ARG A 190 4.83 1.85 -0.81
C ARG A 190 3.51 2.17 -1.51
N GLY A 191 3.43 3.29 -2.23
CA GLY A 191 2.19 3.74 -2.90
C GLY A 191 2.17 5.24 -3.16
N PRO A 192 1.09 5.77 -3.74
CA PRO A 192 1.01 7.15 -4.22
C PRO A 192 1.12 8.22 -3.12
N TYR A 193 0.79 7.87 -1.87
CA TYR A 193 0.90 8.77 -0.72
C TYR A 193 2.14 8.50 0.16
N CYS A 194 3.09 7.71 -0.31
CA CYS A 194 4.33 7.47 0.41
C CYS A 194 5.34 8.59 0.16
N ALA A 195 5.76 9.29 1.21
CA ALA A 195 6.72 10.38 1.11
C ALA A 195 8.13 9.96 0.68
N PHE A 196 8.46 8.66 0.71
CA PHE A 196 9.84 8.20 0.43
C PHE A 196 10.25 8.47 -1.00
N ALA A 197 9.41 8.13 -2.00
CA ALA A 197 9.74 8.38 -3.41
C ALA A 197 9.86 9.87 -3.70
N HIS A 198 8.98 10.71 -3.13
CA HIS A 198 9.06 12.16 -3.28
C HIS A 198 10.36 12.73 -2.72
N LYS A 199 10.76 12.30 -1.52
CA LYS A 199 12.04 12.69 -0.90
C LYS A 199 13.23 12.19 -1.70
N ALA A 200 13.17 10.96 -2.21
CA ALA A 200 14.23 10.38 -3.02
C ALA A 200 14.45 11.15 -4.32
N VAL A 201 13.38 11.44 -5.07
CA VAL A 201 13.46 12.21 -6.32
C VAL A 201 14.10 13.58 -6.06
N ARG A 202 13.70 14.30 -5.01
CA ARG A 202 14.33 15.58 -4.64
C ARG A 202 15.82 15.44 -4.36
N ILE A 203 16.24 14.41 -3.63
CA ILE A 203 17.66 14.15 -3.36
C ILE A 203 18.44 13.88 -4.64
N LEU A 204 17.88 13.07 -5.54
CA LEU A 204 18.48 12.73 -6.84
C LEU A 204 18.62 13.96 -7.73
N GLN A 205 17.56 14.75 -7.87
CA GLN A 205 17.57 15.99 -8.68
C GLN A 205 18.56 17.02 -8.14
N GLN A 206 18.64 17.19 -6.80
CA GLN A 206 19.65 18.05 -6.18
C GLN A 206 21.10 17.59 -6.45
N ALA A 207 21.30 16.30 -6.70
CA ALA A 207 22.58 15.72 -7.08
C ALA A 207 22.85 15.74 -8.60
N GLY A 208 21.97 16.36 -9.41
CA GLY A 208 22.08 16.42 -10.86
C GLY A 208 21.73 15.11 -11.58
N ILE A 209 21.01 14.21 -10.92
CA ILE A 209 20.51 12.94 -11.52
C ILE A 209 19.10 13.18 -12.01
N HIS A 210 18.82 12.87 -13.28
CA HIS A 210 17.47 12.93 -13.84
C HIS A 210 16.61 11.86 -13.19
N ALA A 211 15.61 12.26 -12.41
CA ALA A 211 14.79 11.34 -11.65
C ALA A 211 13.33 11.76 -11.64
N ARG A 212 12.44 10.78 -11.77
CA ARG A 212 10.99 10.90 -11.57
C ARG A 212 10.50 9.80 -10.62
N ARG A 213 9.34 9.99 -10.02
CA ARG A 213 8.72 8.95 -9.23
C ARG A 213 7.81 8.07 -10.10
N LEU A 214 7.66 6.81 -9.74
CA LEU A 214 6.56 5.99 -10.20
C LEU A 214 5.26 6.48 -9.53
N GLU A 215 4.17 6.55 -10.27
CA GLU A 215 2.85 6.91 -9.74
C GLU A 215 2.37 5.91 -8.69
N ASP A 216 2.55 4.63 -8.98
CA ASP A 216 2.18 3.49 -8.17
C ASP A 216 3.29 3.08 -7.18
N GLY A 217 2.92 2.23 -6.20
CA GLY A 217 3.86 1.47 -5.38
C GLY A 217 3.82 -0.02 -5.68
N LEU A 218 4.50 -0.80 -4.82
CA LEU A 218 4.49 -2.26 -4.93
C LEU A 218 3.08 -2.88 -4.80
N PRO A 219 2.18 -2.42 -3.89
CA PRO A 219 0.84 -2.99 -3.78
C PRO A 219 0.01 -2.83 -5.06
N GLU A 220 0.05 -1.66 -5.71
CA GLU A 220 -0.64 -1.40 -6.97
C GLU A 220 -0.07 -2.26 -8.11
N TRP A 221 1.25 -2.48 -8.10
CA TRP A 221 1.92 -3.34 -9.06
C TRP A 221 1.47 -4.80 -8.93
N LYS A 222 1.41 -5.31 -7.70
CA LYS A 222 0.88 -6.65 -7.39
C LYS A 222 -0.58 -6.80 -7.79
N ALA A 223 -1.41 -5.82 -7.45
CA ALA A 223 -2.83 -5.82 -7.79
C ALA A 223 -3.10 -5.78 -9.30
N ALA A 224 -2.14 -5.30 -10.09
CA ALA A 224 -2.20 -5.38 -11.55
C ALA A 224 -1.73 -6.73 -12.12
N GLY A 225 -1.46 -7.74 -11.28
CA GLY A 225 -0.99 -9.06 -11.70
C GLY A 225 0.42 -9.06 -12.30
N LEU A 226 1.23 -8.05 -12.00
CA LEU A 226 2.57 -7.91 -12.55
C LEU A 226 3.60 -8.69 -11.72
N PRO A 227 4.68 -9.17 -12.34
CA PRO A 227 5.68 -9.98 -11.67
C PRO A 227 6.37 -9.22 -10.54
N VAL A 228 6.60 -9.93 -9.44
CA VAL A 228 7.34 -9.46 -8.27
C VAL A 228 8.42 -10.49 -7.96
N ILE A 229 9.62 -10.02 -7.69
CA ILE A 229 10.73 -10.85 -7.24
C ILE A 229 10.78 -10.79 -5.72
N ALA A 230 10.78 -11.93 -5.04
CA ALA A 230 11.11 -12.06 -3.64
C ALA A 230 12.47 -12.75 -3.52
N MET A 231 13.34 -12.23 -2.68
CA MET A 231 14.58 -12.92 -2.38
C MET A 231 14.26 -14.00 -1.34
N ALA A 232 14.60 -15.25 -1.63
CA ALA A 232 14.43 -16.33 -0.66
C ALA A 232 15.19 -15.97 0.64
N GLU A 233 14.48 -15.99 1.77
CA GLU A 233 15.16 -15.91 3.08
C GLU A 233 16.19 -17.02 3.15
N ARG A 234 17.47 -16.66 3.31
CA ARG A 234 18.46 -17.63 3.74
C ARG A 234 18.06 -18.04 5.16
N ARG A 235 17.38 -19.17 5.28
CA ARG A 235 17.18 -19.82 6.57
C ARG A 235 18.56 -20.15 7.13
N SER A 236 18.96 -19.38 8.13
CA SER A 236 20.16 -19.67 8.96
C SER A 236 19.76 -20.61 10.08
#